data_a9bffc696eead9d27da9559374bd1cfc
#
_entry.id   a9bffc696eead9d27da9559374bd1cfc
#
_cell.length_a   1.000
_cell.length_b   1.000
_cell.length_c   1.000
_cell.angle_alpha   90.00
_cell.angle_beta   90.00
_cell.angle_gamma   90.00
#
_symmetry.space_group_name_H-M   'P 1'
#
loop_
_entity.id
_entity.type
_entity.pdbx_description
1 polymer ?
#
loop_
_entity_poly.entity_id
_entity_poly.type
_entity_poly.pdbx_seq_one_letter_code
_entity_poly.pdbx_strand_id
1 'polypeptide(L)'
;MRYAKWLIVSCVLVVIAFTILCARAVFSVASINVDYSYFDTAEVEKANDLLDHYYGASLIFIREDKVIDLINENTGLKVESVTKKFPNVLEIKLKERQECFCIKSESGYLILDDEYTVVDIRDNPKNSVDGLDNIILNFGNSEFDASLLHLRSTLDIGREDLLKSVTDMIAQINSPRDFIKEITVEEKEKGINYYVNFKTFEGVVIEVRKALDNPTEKITLAQNKYLSLFDRDKLTGKIAVYTTDNGQTVATYTNQ
;
A
#
# COMPACT_ATOMS: atom_id res chain seq x y z
N MET A 1 28.95 -58.80 -15.49
CA MET A 1 27.70 -58.09 -15.08
C MET A 1 27.89 -56.84 -14.23
N ARG A 2 28.83 -56.71 -13.31
CA ARG A 2 29.05 -55.51 -12.48
C ARG A 2 29.42 -54.26 -13.26
N TYR A 3 30.31 -54.34 -14.24
CA TYR A 3 30.76 -53.20 -15.06
C TYR A 3 29.65 -52.62 -15.93
N ALA A 4 28.76 -53.43 -16.48
CA ALA A 4 27.64 -52.94 -17.29
C ALA A 4 26.66 -52.09 -16.49
N LYS A 5 26.41 -52.42 -15.20
CA LYS A 5 25.57 -51.62 -14.30
C LYS A 5 26.17 -50.25 -14.01
N TRP A 6 27.49 -50.20 -13.76
CA TRP A 6 28.21 -48.95 -13.52
C TRP A 6 28.23 -48.04 -14.77
N LEU A 7 28.37 -48.63 -15.93
CA LEU A 7 28.36 -47.90 -17.21
C LEU A 7 26.98 -47.28 -17.49
N ILE A 8 25.89 -48.01 -17.20
CA ILE A 8 24.52 -47.50 -17.34
C ILE A 8 24.29 -46.33 -16.35
N VAL A 9 24.69 -46.49 -15.08
CA VAL A 9 24.55 -45.41 -14.07
C VAL A 9 25.33 -44.16 -14.48
N SER A 10 26.57 -44.35 -15.00
CA SER A 10 27.39 -43.23 -15.47
C SER A 10 26.75 -42.51 -16.66
N CYS A 11 26.22 -43.26 -17.65
CA CYS A 11 25.52 -42.66 -18.79
C CYS A 11 24.26 -41.87 -18.35
N VAL A 12 23.48 -42.39 -17.41
CA VAL A 12 22.30 -41.71 -16.88
C VAL A 12 22.68 -40.40 -16.17
N LEU A 13 23.74 -40.41 -15.34
CA LEU A 13 24.24 -39.21 -14.69
C LEU A 13 24.73 -38.16 -15.67
N VAL A 14 25.42 -38.56 -16.75
CA VAL A 14 25.86 -37.63 -17.81
C VAL A 14 24.67 -37.01 -18.53
N VAL A 15 23.63 -37.80 -18.85
CA VAL A 15 22.41 -37.28 -19.49
C VAL A 15 21.69 -36.29 -18.57
N ILE A 16 21.56 -36.62 -17.28
CA ILE A 16 20.95 -35.72 -16.31
C ILE A 16 21.74 -34.41 -16.19
N ALA A 17 23.07 -34.49 -16.07
CA ALA A 17 23.94 -33.33 -15.98
C ALA A 17 23.84 -32.45 -17.24
N PHE A 18 23.83 -33.06 -18.42
CA PHE A 18 23.65 -32.36 -19.68
C PHE A 18 22.28 -31.69 -19.80
N THR A 19 21.21 -32.37 -19.40
CA THR A 19 19.85 -31.81 -19.39
C THR A 19 19.76 -30.61 -18.44
N ILE A 20 20.39 -30.69 -17.26
CA ILE A 20 20.43 -29.55 -16.29
C ILE A 20 21.21 -28.36 -16.89
N LEU A 21 22.33 -28.61 -17.55
CA LEU A 21 23.13 -27.57 -18.22
C LEU A 21 22.36 -26.90 -19.38
N CYS A 22 21.70 -27.69 -20.22
CA CYS A 22 20.85 -27.17 -21.29
C CYS A 22 19.66 -26.36 -20.72
N ALA A 23 18.99 -26.87 -19.69
CA ALA A 23 17.92 -26.16 -19.05
C ALA A 23 18.38 -24.81 -18.44
N ARG A 24 19.54 -24.80 -17.78
CA ARG A 24 20.16 -23.56 -17.30
C ARG A 24 20.42 -22.55 -18.42
N ALA A 25 20.98 -23.00 -19.54
CA ALA A 25 21.28 -22.12 -20.67
C ALA A 25 20.00 -21.53 -21.30
N VAL A 26 18.95 -22.35 -21.43
CA VAL A 26 17.68 -21.94 -22.07
C VAL A 26 16.86 -21.02 -21.14
N PHE A 27 16.83 -21.31 -19.85
CA PHE A 27 16.01 -20.56 -18.87
C PHE A 27 16.80 -19.51 -18.08
N SER A 28 17.98 -19.16 -18.53
CA SER A 28 18.75 -18.06 -17.95
C SER A 28 18.19 -16.72 -18.45
N VAL A 29 17.97 -15.77 -17.55
CA VAL A 29 17.46 -14.44 -17.90
C VAL A 29 18.41 -13.77 -18.89
N ALA A 30 17.92 -13.55 -20.10
CA ALA A 30 18.63 -12.86 -21.17
C ALA A 30 18.13 -11.43 -21.37
N SER A 31 16.88 -11.14 -20.97
CA SER A 31 16.29 -9.81 -21.05
C SER A 31 15.45 -9.52 -19.82
N ILE A 32 15.60 -8.32 -19.30
CA ILE A 32 14.73 -7.74 -18.28
C ILE A 32 14.03 -6.55 -18.93
N ASN A 33 12.71 -6.63 -19.06
CA ASN A 33 11.89 -5.58 -19.64
C ASN A 33 11.20 -4.84 -18.49
N VAL A 34 11.61 -3.61 -18.27
CA VAL A 34 10.97 -2.74 -17.27
C VAL A 34 10.03 -1.79 -17.98
N ASP A 35 8.75 -1.90 -17.68
CA ASP A 35 7.70 -1.00 -18.16
C ASP A 35 7.49 0.09 -17.11
N TYR A 36 7.77 1.33 -17.50
CA TYR A 36 7.61 2.50 -16.66
C TYR A 36 7.15 3.69 -17.49
N SER A 37 6.27 4.51 -16.90
CA SER A 37 5.76 5.72 -17.52
C SER A 37 5.95 6.90 -16.57
N TYR A 38 6.61 7.96 -17.01
CA TYR A 38 6.71 9.26 -16.30
C TYR A 38 7.48 9.27 -14.97
N PHE A 39 8.55 8.50 -14.83
CA PHE A 39 9.35 8.45 -13.61
C PHE A 39 10.56 9.36 -13.63
N ASP A 40 11.03 9.70 -12.42
CA ASP A 40 12.34 10.30 -12.24
C ASP A 40 13.42 9.35 -12.77
N THR A 41 14.26 9.86 -13.67
CA THR A 41 15.34 9.09 -14.31
C THR A 41 16.29 8.47 -13.29
N ALA A 42 16.56 9.14 -12.18
CA ALA A 42 17.46 8.64 -11.14
C ALA A 42 16.89 7.39 -10.42
N GLU A 43 15.61 7.38 -10.11
CA GLU A 43 14.96 6.21 -9.49
C GLU A 43 14.87 5.03 -10.46
N VAL A 44 14.64 5.30 -11.75
CA VAL A 44 14.64 4.26 -12.80
C VAL A 44 16.04 3.65 -13.00
N GLU A 45 17.09 4.47 -13.07
CA GLU A 45 18.48 3.99 -13.16
C GLU A 45 18.82 3.11 -11.95
N LYS A 46 18.46 3.54 -10.76
CA LYS A 46 18.66 2.77 -9.53
C LYS A 46 17.91 1.44 -9.55
N ALA A 47 16.68 1.41 -10.05
CA ALA A 47 15.92 0.16 -10.20
C ALA A 47 16.59 -0.79 -11.19
N ASN A 48 17.08 -0.27 -12.32
CA ASN A 48 17.81 -1.07 -13.32
C ASN A 48 19.10 -1.65 -12.72
N ASP A 49 19.90 -0.85 -12.00
CA ASP A 49 21.13 -1.32 -11.35
C ASP A 49 20.85 -2.46 -10.37
N LEU A 50 19.75 -2.37 -9.61
CA LEU A 50 19.31 -3.44 -8.71
C LEU A 50 18.90 -4.72 -9.44
N LEU A 51 18.34 -4.59 -10.64
CA LEU A 51 17.88 -5.71 -11.44
C LEU A 51 19.00 -6.39 -12.21
N ASP A 52 20.12 -5.71 -12.44
CA ASP A 52 21.23 -6.25 -13.23
C ASP A 52 21.77 -7.58 -12.70
N HIS A 53 21.71 -7.81 -11.38
CA HIS A 53 22.18 -9.07 -10.80
C HIS A 53 21.31 -10.29 -11.16
N TYR A 54 20.10 -10.08 -11.72
CA TYR A 54 19.26 -11.17 -12.22
C TYR A 54 19.64 -11.65 -13.62
N TYR A 55 20.45 -10.89 -14.38
CA TYR A 55 20.95 -11.39 -15.67
C TYR A 55 21.78 -12.66 -15.49
N GLY A 56 21.49 -13.65 -16.30
CA GLY A 56 22.12 -14.97 -16.21
C GLY A 56 21.58 -15.88 -15.10
N ALA A 57 20.74 -15.36 -14.19
CA ALA A 57 20.06 -16.18 -13.20
C ALA A 57 18.99 -17.05 -13.87
N SER A 58 18.70 -18.21 -13.30
CA SER A 58 17.65 -19.09 -13.85
C SER A 58 16.27 -18.51 -13.57
N LEU A 59 15.52 -18.18 -14.63
CA LEU A 59 14.17 -17.62 -14.55
C LEU A 59 13.20 -18.50 -13.74
N ILE A 60 13.42 -19.84 -13.75
CA ILE A 60 12.59 -20.79 -13.00
C ILE A 60 12.70 -20.55 -11.48
N PHE A 61 13.90 -20.22 -10.99
CA PHE A 61 14.19 -20.08 -9.57
C PHE A 61 14.09 -18.64 -9.05
N ILE A 62 13.89 -17.65 -9.90
CA ILE A 62 13.63 -16.28 -9.46
C ILE A 62 12.33 -16.27 -8.67
N ARG A 63 12.37 -15.72 -7.49
CA ARG A 63 11.19 -15.48 -6.64
C ARG A 63 10.69 -14.08 -6.91
N GLU A 64 9.44 -13.98 -7.35
CA GLU A 64 8.80 -12.70 -7.70
C GLU A 64 8.69 -11.77 -6.48
N ASP A 65 8.35 -12.34 -5.32
CA ASP A 65 8.32 -11.62 -4.05
C ASP A 65 9.67 -10.94 -3.72
N LYS A 66 10.79 -11.62 -3.99
CA LYS A 66 12.12 -11.04 -3.75
C LYS A 66 12.49 -9.91 -4.71
N VAL A 67 12.00 -9.97 -5.94
CA VAL A 67 12.16 -8.86 -6.90
C VAL A 67 11.33 -7.66 -6.43
N ILE A 68 10.10 -7.92 -5.97
CA ILE A 68 9.19 -6.90 -5.44
C ILE A 68 9.81 -6.22 -4.22
N ASP A 69 10.23 -7.01 -3.21
CA ASP A 69 10.88 -6.50 -2.00
C ASP A 69 12.10 -5.64 -2.35
N LEU A 70 12.98 -6.16 -3.22
CA LEU A 70 14.22 -5.49 -3.62
C LEU A 70 13.98 -4.08 -4.19
N ILE A 71 13.01 -3.93 -5.08
CA ILE A 71 12.70 -2.63 -5.69
C ILE A 71 11.99 -1.74 -4.68
N ASN A 72 10.94 -2.24 -4.02
CA ASN A 72 10.11 -1.45 -3.10
C ASN A 72 10.90 -0.92 -1.90
N GLU A 73 11.87 -1.67 -1.39
CA GLU A 73 12.69 -1.26 -0.25
C GLU A 73 13.81 -0.29 -0.63
N ASN A 74 14.29 -0.34 -1.87
CA ASN A 74 15.48 0.39 -2.28
C ASN A 74 15.23 1.56 -3.22
N THR A 75 14.03 1.69 -3.82
CA THR A 75 13.68 2.78 -4.74
C THR A 75 12.44 3.55 -4.26
N GLY A 76 12.19 4.74 -4.80
CA GLY A 76 10.92 5.47 -4.64
C GLY A 76 9.77 4.89 -5.47
N LEU A 77 10.01 3.80 -6.20
CA LEU A 77 9.05 3.16 -7.09
C LEU A 77 8.32 2.00 -6.38
N LYS A 78 7.18 1.63 -6.94
CA LYS A 78 6.39 0.48 -6.50
C LYS A 78 6.27 -0.51 -7.65
N VAL A 79 6.52 -1.77 -7.36
CA VAL A 79 6.31 -2.84 -8.34
C VAL A 79 4.82 -3.15 -8.43
N GLU A 80 4.24 -2.97 -9.61
CA GLU A 80 2.86 -3.35 -9.91
C GLU A 80 2.74 -4.85 -10.22
N SER A 81 3.67 -5.37 -11.02
CA SER A 81 3.71 -6.79 -11.33
C SER A 81 5.11 -7.25 -11.75
N VAL A 82 5.40 -8.51 -11.44
CA VAL A 82 6.56 -9.24 -11.97
C VAL A 82 6.03 -10.44 -12.73
N THR A 83 6.46 -10.61 -13.99
CA THR A 83 5.98 -11.69 -14.85
C THR A 83 7.15 -12.41 -15.52
N LYS A 84 7.18 -13.74 -15.41
CA LYS A 84 8.15 -14.59 -16.09
C LYS A 84 7.64 -14.97 -17.47
N LYS A 85 8.24 -14.42 -18.52
CA LYS A 85 7.96 -14.83 -19.90
C LYS A 85 9.03 -15.82 -20.36
N PHE A 86 8.67 -17.08 -20.31
CA PHE A 86 9.54 -18.17 -20.76
C PHE A 86 9.87 -18.03 -22.26
N PRO A 87 11.12 -18.40 -22.67
CA PRO A 87 12.08 -19.12 -21.83
C PRO A 87 12.98 -18.24 -20.93
N ASN A 88 13.19 -16.94 -21.21
CA ASN A 88 14.33 -16.19 -20.66
C ASN A 88 14.07 -14.69 -20.45
N VAL A 89 12.83 -14.24 -20.38
CA VAL A 89 12.48 -12.83 -20.20
C VAL A 89 11.80 -12.62 -18.84
N LEU A 90 12.29 -11.65 -18.09
CA LEU A 90 11.64 -11.13 -16.88
C LEU A 90 10.99 -9.79 -17.21
N GLU A 91 9.67 -9.69 -17.08
CA GLU A 91 8.95 -8.42 -17.23
C GLU A 91 8.59 -7.87 -15.86
N ILE A 92 8.83 -6.58 -15.67
CA ILE A 92 8.55 -5.86 -14.44
C ILE A 92 7.79 -4.59 -14.80
N LYS A 93 6.63 -4.39 -14.19
CA LYS A 93 5.88 -3.13 -14.29
C LYS A 93 6.08 -2.35 -13.02
N LEU A 94 6.48 -1.10 -13.18
CA LEU A 94 6.70 -0.17 -12.10
C LEU A 94 5.67 0.96 -12.16
N LYS A 95 5.33 1.52 -11.01
CA LYS A 95 4.57 2.76 -10.89
C LYS A 95 5.18 3.67 -9.82
N GLU A 96 4.93 4.95 -9.93
CA GLU A 96 5.27 5.89 -8.86
C GLU A 96 4.38 5.64 -7.64
N ARG A 97 4.96 5.85 -6.45
CA ARG A 97 4.19 5.89 -5.21
C ARG A 97 3.43 7.20 -5.16
N GLN A 98 2.12 7.11 -5.03
CA GLN A 98 1.28 8.28 -4.91
C GLN A 98 1.18 8.69 -3.44
N GLU A 99 1.59 9.92 -3.15
CA GLU A 99 1.41 10.52 -1.84
C GLU A 99 -0.08 10.70 -1.54
N CYS A 100 -0.53 10.12 -0.45
CA CYS A 100 -1.95 10.15 -0.06
C CYS A 100 -2.15 10.69 1.35
N PHE A 101 -1.28 10.28 2.26
CA PHE A 101 -1.41 10.55 3.69
C PHE A 101 -0.16 11.21 4.25
N CYS A 102 -0.31 11.77 5.44
CA CYS A 102 0.84 12.19 6.24
C CYS A 102 0.58 11.98 7.73
N ILE A 103 1.64 11.72 8.48
CA ILE A 103 1.63 11.63 9.94
C ILE A 103 2.53 12.73 10.47
N LYS A 104 2.04 13.49 11.44
CA LYS A 104 2.86 14.49 12.13
C LYS A 104 3.83 13.80 13.09
N SER A 105 5.13 14.10 12.95
CA SER A 105 6.18 13.65 13.84
C SER A 105 6.92 14.85 14.45
N GLU A 106 7.87 14.59 15.35
CA GLU A 106 8.73 15.65 15.92
C GLU A 106 9.62 16.32 14.86
N SER A 107 10.03 15.58 13.83
CA SER A 107 10.89 16.05 12.74
C SER A 107 10.14 16.65 11.55
N GLY A 108 8.81 16.75 11.59
CA GLY A 108 7.97 17.22 10.48
C GLY A 108 6.82 16.30 10.15
N TYR A 109 6.57 16.10 8.87
CA TYR A 109 5.53 15.21 8.37
C TYR A 109 6.16 14.03 7.65
N LEU A 110 5.79 12.81 8.06
CA LEU A 110 6.06 11.58 7.34
C LEU A 110 4.99 11.46 6.26
N ILE A 111 5.39 11.52 5.00
CA ILE A 111 4.48 11.40 3.85
C ILE A 111 4.37 9.93 3.49
N LEU A 112 3.13 9.44 3.35
CA LEU A 112 2.84 8.04 3.08
C LEU A 112 2.05 7.89 1.78
N ASP A 113 2.27 6.75 1.12
CA ASP A 113 1.50 6.34 -0.05
C ASP A 113 0.16 5.67 0.32
N ASP A 114 -0.51 5.12 -0.70
CA ASP A 114 -1.77 4.40 -0.59
C ASP A 114 -1.67 3.06 0.20
N GLU A 115 -0.46 2.55 0.43
CA GLU A 115 -0.18 1.35 1.23
C GLU A 115 0.46 1.69 2.58
N TYR A 116 0.40 2.96 2.98
CA TYR A 116 0.97 3.46 4.23
C TYR A 116 2.50 3.30 4.34
N THR A 117 3.21 3.25 3.22
CA THR A 117 4.67 3.26 3.19
C THR A 117 5.19 4.70 3.19
N VAL A 118 6.17 5.00 4.03
CA VAL A 118 6.79 6.33 4.08
C VAL A 118 7.59 6.58 2.80
N VAL A 119 7.13 7.52 1.99
CA VAL A 119 7.75 7.89 0.72
C VAL A 119 8.65 9.10 0.84
N ASP A 120 8.39 9.98 1.81
CA ASP A 120 9.20 11.17 2.05
C ASP A 120 9.03 11.71 3.48
N ILE A 121 9.93 12.62 3.90
CA ILE A 121 9.88 13.32 5.18
C ILE A 121 10.08 14.81 4.92
N ARG A 122 9.10 15.65 5.29
CA ARG A 122 9.06 17.09 4.97
C ARG A 122 8.58 17.95 6.13
N ASP A 123 8.85 19.26 6.02
CA ASP A 123 8.36 20.24 7.00
C ASP A 123 6.89 20.60 6.82
N ASN A 124 6.23 20.15 5.75
CA ASN A 124 4.85 20.45 5.44
C ASN A 124 4.10 19.23 4.88
N PRO A 125 2.75 19.18 4.99
CA PRO A 125 1.94 18.04 4.54
C PRO A 125 1.66 18.03 3.03
N LYS A 126 2.23 18.93 2.25
CA LYS A 126 1.88 19.11 0.84
C LYS A 126 2.37 17.97 -0.04
N ASN A 127 1.55 17.58 -0.97
CA ASN A 127 1.88 16.63 -2.02
C ASN A 127 2.86 17.27 -3.02
N SER A 128 3.84 16.53 -3.47
CA SER A 128 4.89 17.02 -4.38
C SER A 128 4.40 17.28 -5.79
N VAL A 129 3.33 16.60 -6.21
CA VAL A 129 2.84 16.64 -7.60
C VAL A 129 1.84 17.78 -7.82
N ASP A 130 0.83 17.89 -6.96
CA ASP A 130 -0.30 18.82 -7.14
C ASP A 130 -0.35 19.96 -6.13
N GLY A 131 0.50 19.93 -5.10
CA GLY A 131 0.57 20.96 -4.06
C GLY A 131 -0.62 20.99 -3.10
N LEU A 132 -1.57 20.05 -3.21
CA LEU A 132 -2.64 19.85 -2.24
C LEU A 132 -2.09 19.26 -0.94
N ASP A 133 -2.79 19.44 0.15
CA ASP A 133 -2.39 18.80 1.40
C ASP A 133 -2.71 17.30 1.36
N ASN A 134 -1.78 16.47 1.82
CA ASN A 134 -2.04 15.05 2.08
C ASN A 134 -2.95 14.92 3.32
N ILE A 135 -3.75 13.87 3.37
CA ILE A 135 -4.68 13.62 4.47
C ILE A 135 -3.88 13.33 5.75
N ILE A 136 -4.11 14.08 6.81
CA ILE A 136 -3.43 13.87 8.09
C ILE A 136 -4.02 12.63 8.78
N LEU A 137 -3.17 11.65 9.10
CA LEU A 137 -3.52 10.49 9.89
C LEU A 137 -3.10 10.70 11.36
N ASN A 138 -4.05 10.54 12.27
CA ASN A 138 -3.83 10.56 13.70
C ASN A 138 -4.29 9.25 14.34
N PHE A 139 -3.49 8.73 15.25
CA PHE A 139 -3.81 7.55 16.05
C PHE A 139 -3.98 7.99 17.50
N GLY A 140 -5.21 8.41 17.83
CA GLY A 140 -5.56 8.79 19.21
C GLY A 140 -5.61 7.57 20.13
N ASN A 141 -5.02 7.66 21.30
CA ASN A 141 -5.01 6.59 22.33
C ASN A 141 -4.37 5.25 21.92
N SER A 142 -3.65 5.18 20.79
CA SER A 142 -2.90 4.00 20.42
C SER A 142 -1.46 4.08 20.92
N GLU A 143 -0.83 2.94 21.15
CA GLU A 143 0.60 2.83 21.48
C GLU A 143 1.51 3.11 20.24
N PHE A 144 0.94 3.72 19.19
CA PHE A 144 1.67 4.03 17.96
C PHE A 144 2.69 5.15 18.19
N ASP A 145 3.93 4.84 17.86
CA ASP A 145 5.06 5.78 17.95
C ASP A 145 5.57 6.13 16.54
N ALA A 146 5.28 7.34 16.09
CA ALA A 146 5.71 7.84 14.80
C ALA A 146 7.25 7.93 14.67
N SER A 147 7.99 7.97 15.79
CA SER A 147 9.46 8.03 15.79
C SER A 147 10.14 6.75 15.29
N LEU A 148 9.39 5.63 15.27
CA LEU A 148 9.87 4.34 14.74
C LEU A 148 9.81 4.28 13.20
N LEU A 149 9.07 5.18 12.58
CA LEU A 149 8.95 5.23 11.12
C LEU A 149 10.14 5.98 10.50
N HIS A 150 10.65 5.41 9.44
CA HIS A 150 11.71 5.98 8.62
C HIS A 150 11.38 5.83 7.13
N LEU A 151 12.12 6.47 6.28
CA LEU A 151 11.92 6.40 4.83
C LEU A 151 11.84 4.94 4.37
N ARG A 152 10.76 4.61 3.63
CA ARG A 152 10.43 3.27 3.10
C ARG A 152 9.97 2.23 4.11
N SER A 153 9.80 2.59 5.38
CA SER A 153 9.08 1.73 6.32
C SER A 153 7.58 1.80 6.08
N THR A 154 6.91 0.68 6.25
CA THR A 154 5.44 0.62 6.20
C THR A 154 4.90 0.83 7.61
N LEU A 155 3.82 1.59 7.72
CA LEU A 155 3.10 1.84 8.97
C LEU A 155 2.56 0.52 9.53
N ASP A 156 3.02 0.15 10.70
CA ASP A 156 2.49 -0.99 11.46
C ASP A 156 1.88 -0.47 12.78
N ILE A 157 0.57 -0.61 12.88
CA ILE A 157 -0.20 -0.30 14.10
C ILE A 157 -0.66 -1.57 14.83
N GLY A 158 -0.12 -2.75 14.45
CA GLY A 158 -0.54 -4.04 14.97
C GLY A 158 -1.95 -4.47 14.52
N ARG A 159 -2.60 -3.74 13.59
CA ARG A 159 -3.97 -3.96 13.12
C ARG A 159 -4.10 -3.64 11.62
N GLU A 160 -3.66 -4.56 10.78
CA GLU A 160 -3.78 -4.44 9.31
C GLU A 160 -5.24 -4.35 8.84
N ASP A 161 -6.16 -5.04 9.54
CA ASP A 161 -7.59 -5.01 9.27
C ASP A 161 -8.19 -3.60 9.40
N LEU A 162 -7.69 -2.82 10.36
CA LEU A 162 -8.13 -1.45 10.59
C LEU A 162 -7.60 -0.50 9.51
N LEU A 163 -6.33 -0.59 9.14
CA LEU A 163 -5.76 0.19 8.04
C LEU A 163 -6.48 -0.13 6.72
N LYS A 164 -6.74 -1.40 6.46
CA LYS A 164 -7.53 -1.82 5.31
C LYS A 164 -8.93 -1.22 5.33
N SER A 165 -9.61 -1.24 6.48
CA SER A 165 -10.94 -0.63 6.62
C SER A 165 -10.91 0.87 6.31
N VAL A 166 -9.89 1.61 6.76
CA VAL A 166 -9.70 3.03 6.42
C VAL A 166 -9.50 3.21 4.92
N THR A 167 -8.65 2.40 4.28
CA THR A 167 -8.44 2.43 2.83
C THR A 167 -9.74 2.13 2.06
N ASP A 168 -10.48 1.11 2.47
CA ASP A 168 -11.76 0.73 1.85
C ASP A 168 -12.81 1.85 1.96
N MET A 169 -12.83 2.59 3.06
CA MET A 169 -13.68 3.76 3.25
C MET A 169 -13.27 4.93 2.34
N ILE A 170 -11.98 5.23 2.27
CA ILE A 170 -11.45 6.33 1.45
C ILE A 170 -11.68 6.07 -0.04
N ALA A 171 -11.55 4.82 -0.49
CA ALA A 171 -11.80 4.41 -1.86
C ALA A 171 -13.24 4.67 -2.35
N GLN A 172 -14.20 4.85 -1.41
CA GLN A 172 -15.58 5.23 -1.76
C GLN A 172 -15.76 6.74 -1.95
N ILE A 173 -14.77 7.55 -1.60
CA ILE A 173 -14.85 9.01 -1.63
C ILE A 173 -14.22 9.53 -2.92
N ASN A 174 -15.00 10.27 -3.71
CA ASN A 174 -14.45 10.96 -4.87
C ASN A 174 -13.54 12.10 -4.41
N SER A 175 -12.32 12.16 -4.95
CA SER A 175 -11.31 13.18 -4.59
C SER A 175 -11.14 13.32 -3.07
N PRO A 176 -10.69 12.27 -2.36
CA PRO A 176 -10.69 12.27 -0.89
C PRO A 176 -9.82 13.40 -0.31
N ARG A 177 -8.74 13.82 -0.98
CA ARG A 177 -7.88 14.93 -0.54
C ARG A 177 -8.51 16.31 -0.68
N ASP A 178 -9.54 16.47 -1.51
CA ASP A 178 -10.33 17.71 -1.60
C ASP A 178 -11.42 17.76 -0.52
N PHE A 179 -11.81 16.62 0.02
CA PHE A 179 -12.92 16.47 0.95
C PHE A 179 -12.46 16.29 2.40
N ILE A 180 -11.46 15.43 2.64
CA ILE A 180 -10.99 15.05 3.97
C ILE A 180 -9.67 15.76 4.27
N LYS A 181 -9.65 16.49 5.38
CA LYS A 181 -8.46 17.13 5.93
C LYS A 181 -7.66 16.19 6.83
N GLU A 182 -8.38 15.43 7.65
CA GLU A 182 -7.78 14.66 8.74
C GLU A 182 -8.61 13.41 9.02
N ILE A 183 -7.94 12.30 9.32
CA ILE A 183 -8.53 11.05 9.78
C ILE A 183 -7.94 10.75 11.14
N THR A 184 -8.80 10.57 12.14
CA THR A 184 -8.39 10.14 13.48
C THR A 184 -8.96 8.75 13.76
N VAL A 185 -8.08 7.80 14.06
CA VAL A 185 -8.44 6.46 14.48
C VAL A 185 -8.39 6.40 16.01
N GLU A 186 -9.50 6.03 16.64
CA GLU A 186 -9.62 5.94 18.10
C GLU A 186 -10.06 4.56 18.53
N GLU A 187 -9.33 3.98 19.47
CA GLU A 187 -9.75 2.76 20.14
C GLU A 187 -10.67 3.12 21.30
N LYS A 188 -11.92 2.62 21.28
CA LYS A 188 -12.92 2.87 22.35
C LYS A 188 -13.01 1.72 23.36
N GLU A 189 -12.83 0.48 22.88
CA GLU A 189 -12.69 -0.71 23.71
C GLU A 189 -11.50 -1.50 23.22
N LYS A 190 -10.58 -1.84 24.13
CA LYS A 190 -9.29 -2.46 23.82
C LYS A 190 -9.44 -3.67 22.89
N GLY A 191 -8.91 -3.55 21.68
CA GLY A 191 -8.89 -4.60 20.65
C GLY A 191 -10.22 -4.90 19.95
N ILE A 192 -11.34 -4.24 20.33
CA ILE A 192 -12.67 -4.63 19.85
C ILE A 192 -13.37 -3.50 19.09
N ASN A 193 -13.30 -2.28 19.58
CA ASN A 193 -14.17 -1.19 19.13
C ASN A 193 -13.34 0.00 18.66
N TYR A 194 -13.25 0.17 17.35
CA TYR A 194 -12.54 1.28 16.71
C TYR A 194 -13.53 2.26 16.10
N TYR A 195 -13.29 3.54 16.35
CA TYR A 195 -13.98 4.64 15.70
C TYR A 195 -13.01 5.32 14.75
N VAL A 196 -13.48 5.61 13.54
CA VAL A 196 -12.73 6.40 12.56
C VAL A 196 -13.47 7.70 12.33
N ASN A 197 -12.80 8.80 12.64
CA ASN A 197 -13.32 10.16 12.50
C ASN A 197 -12.68 10.81 11.28
N PHE A 198 -13.48 11.18 10.29
CA PHE A 198 -13.06 11.94 9.10
C PHE A 198 -13.46 13.40 9.32
N LYS A 199 -12.49 14.28 9.41
CA LYS A 199 -12.71 15.72 9.47
C LYS A 199 -12.65 16.30 8.08
N THR A 200 -13.75 16.93 7.64
CA THR A 200 -13.81 17.58 6.33
C THR A 200 -13.12 18.94 6.35
N PHE A 201 -12.76 19.46 5.17
CA PHE A 201 -12.23 20.82 5.06
C PHE A 201 -13.27 21.90 5.45
N GLU A 202 -14.56 21.64 5.24
CA GLU A 202 -15.62 22.56 5.61
C GLU A 202 -15.88 22.58 7.14
N GLY A 203 -15.53 21.52 7.87
CA GLY A 203 -15.57 21.50 9.34
C GLY A 203 -16.40 20.39 9.97
N VAL A 204 -17.24 19.67 9.21
CA VAL A 204 -18.00 18.52 9.72
C VAL A 204 -17.07 17.37 10.07
N VAL A 205 -17.36 16.70 11.18
CA VAL A 205 -16.71 15.44 11.55
C VAL A 205 -17.64 14.28 11.24
N ILE A 206 -17.18 13.35 10.42
CA ILE A 206 -17.87 12.08 10.15
C ILE A 206 -17.28 11.01 11.06
N GLU A 207 -18.06 10.56 12.05
CA GLU A 207 -17.67 9.49 12.98
C GLU A 207 -18.25 8.15 12.53
N VAL A 208 -17.38 7.23 12.10
CA VAL A 208 -17.75 5.85 11.78
C VAL A 208 -17.46 4.98 12.99
N ARG A 209 -18.52 4.50 13.66
CA ARG A 209 -18.43 3.62 14.83
C ARG A 209 -18.30 2.17 14.40
N LYS A 210 -17.53 1.37 15.16
CA LYS A 210 -17.21 -0.03 14.83
C LYS A 210 -16.72 -0.12 13.38
N ALA A 211 -15.62 0.55 13.12
CA ALA A 211 -15.12 0.80 11.77
C ALA A 211 -14.77 -0.48 10.98
N LEU A 212 -14.61 -1.62 11.64
CA LEU A 212 -14.37 -2.92 11.00
C LEU A 212 -15.65 -3.57 10.43
N ASP A 213 -16.84 -3.13 10.91
CA ASP A 213 -18.11 -3.69 10.49
C ASP A 213 -18.69 -2.89 9.32
N ASN A 214 -18.74 -3.45 8.12
CA ASN A 214 -19.32 -2.84 6.91
C ASN A 214 -18.81 -1.40 6.62
N PRO A 215 -17.49 -1.18 6.55
CA PRO A 215 -16.92 0.16 6.45
C PRO A 215 -17.39 0.94 5.20
N THR A 216 -17.49 0.27 4.06
CA THR A 216 -17.92 0.88 2.79
C THR A 216 -19.37 1.34 2.80
N GLU A 217 -20.28 0.56 3.39
CA GLU A 217 -21.68 0.95 3.56
C GLU A 217 -21.79 2.19 4.47
N LYS A 218 -21.07 2.17 5.60
CA LYS A 218 -21.11 3.26 6.57
C LYS A 218 -20.62 4.58 5.99
N ILE A 219 -19.50 4.57 5.27
CA ILE A 219 -18.97 5.81 4.68
C ILE A 219 -19.87 6.31 3.55
N THR A 220 -20.46 5.43 2.76
CA THR A 220 -21.43 5.80 1.71
C THR A 220 -22.67 6.47 2.31
N LEU A 221 -23.21 5.93 3.41
CA LEU A 221 -24.33 6.56 4.13
C LEU A 221 -23.93 7.91 4.71
N ALA A 222 -22.72 8.02 5.26
CA ALA A 222 -22.19 9.29 5.76
C ALA A 222 -22.11 10.36 4.68
N GLN A 223 -21.59 10.02 3.50
CA GLN A 223 -21.52 10.93 2.35
C GLN A 223 -22.91 11.38 1.88
N ASN A 224 -23.85 10.45 1.74
CA ASN A 224 -25.23 10.78 1.40
C ASN A 224 -25.86 11.73 2.42
N LYS A 225 -25.59 11.49 3.71
CA LYS A 225 -26.04 12.39 4.77
C LYS A 225 -25.40 13.76 4.66
N TYR A 226 -24.07 13.83 4.46
CA TYR A 226 -23.35 15.07 4.27
C TYR A 226 -23.88 15.89 3.08
N LEU A 227 -24.10 15.24 1.93
CA LEU A 227 -24.65 15.89 0.73
C LEU A 227 -26.07 16.43 0.94
N SER A 228 -26.82 15.85 1.87
CA SER A 228 -28.18 16.32 2.22
C SER A 228 -28.20 17.51 3.19
N LEU A 229 -27.03 17.90 3.75
CA LEU A 229 -26.95 19.05 4.66
C LEU A 229 -27.02 20.36 3.90
N PHE A 230 -27.59 21.40 4.54
CA PHE A 230 -27.45 22.76 4.08
C PHE A 230 -26.01 23.26 4.24
N ASP A 231 -25.57 24.20 3.42
CA ASP A 231 -24.19 24.68 3.44
C ASP A 231 -23.75 25.22 4.82
N ARG A 232 -24.65 25.92 5.54
CA ARG A 232 -24.38 26.38 6.90
C ARG A 232 -24.10 25.24 7.88
N ASP A 233 -24.73 24.08 7.68
CA ASP A 233 -24.62 22.91 8.55
C ASP A 233 -23.35 22.09 8.24
N LYS A 234 -22.70 22.35 7.09
CA LYS A 234 -21.42 21.75 6.72
C LYS A 234 -20.22 22.41 7.39
N LEU A 235 -20.39 23.62 7.93
CA LEU A 235 -19.31 24.36 8.60
C LEU A 235 -19.00 23.81 10.00
N THR A 236 -19.97 23.17 10.65
CA THR A 236 -19.84 22.63 12.01
C THR A 236 -20.69 21.38 12.14
N GLY A 237 -20.48 20.63 13.21
CA GLY A 237 -21.32 19.51 13.56
C GLY A 237 -20.70 18.15 13.28
N LYS A 238 -21.49 17.12 13.54
CA LYS A 238 -21.03 15.73 13.50
C LYS A 238 -22.06 14.82 12.83
N ILE A 239 -21.59 14.01 11.90
CA ILE A 239 -22.35 12.90 11.34
C ILE A 239 -21.86 11.62 12.02
N ALA A 240 -22.69 10.99 12.83
CA ALA A 240 -22.38 9.70 13.44
C ALA A 240 -23.04 8.57 12.64
N VAL A 241 -22.23 7.58 12.25
CA VAL A 241 -22.70 6.39 11.52
C VAL A 241 -22.45 5.15 12.36
N TYR A 242 -23.51 4.40 12.62
CA TYR A 242 -23.47 3.21 13.47
C TYR A 242 -24.55 2.21 13.07
N THR A 243 -24.37 0.97 13.49
CA THR A 243 -25.36 -0.08 13.34
C THR A 243 -26.21 -0.14 14.61
N THR A 244 -27.52 -0.06 14.46
CA THR A 244 -28.50 -0.18 15.56
C THR A 244 -28.60 -1.63 16.05
N ASP A 245 -29.25 -1.85 17.19
CA ASP A 245 -29.47 -3.20 17.75
C ASP A 245 -30.29 -4.10 16.82
N ASN A 246 -31.09 -3.51 15.91
CA ASN A 246 -31.86 -4.23 14.91
C ASN A 246 -31.03 -4.58 13.65
N GLY A 247 -29.72 -4.31 13.66
CA GLY A 247 -28.83 -4.59 12.53
C GLY A 247 -28.89 -3.57 11.38
N GLN A 248 -29.64 -2.47 11.53
CA GLN A 248 -29.74 -1.44 10.49
C GLN A 248 -28.64 -0.41 10.65
N THR A 249 -27.91 -0.10 9.58
CA THR A 249 -26.93 0.99 9.55
C THR A 249 -27.63 2.32 9.36
N VAL A 250 -27.32 3.30 10.19
CA VAL A 250 -27.93 4.65 10.18
C VAL A 250 -26.88 5.74 10.26
N ALA A 251 -27.15 6.88 9.63
CA ALA A 251 -26.36 8.09 9.72
C ALA A 251 -27.19 9.22 10.33
N THR A 252 -26.72 9.78 11.45
CA THR A 252 -27.38 10.88 12.17
C THR A 252 -26.50 12.12 12.15
N TYR A 253 -27.09 13.28 11.96
CA TYR A 253 -26.39 14.56 12.08
C TYR A 253 -26.76 15.26 13.39
N THR A 254 -25.76 15.84 14.04
CA THR A 254 -25.92 16.66 15.24
C THR A 254 -25.14 17.95 15.04
N ASN A 255 -25.82 19.08 15.18
CA ASN A 255 -25.16 20.38 15.19
C ASN A 255 -24.46 20.56 16.56
N GLN A 256 -23.20 20.99 16.54
CA GLN A 256 -22.42 21.28 17.75
C GLN A 256 -22.31 22.77 18.00
#